data_b60eb123e5d2b5802a9aae609559b144
#
_entry.id   b60eb123e5d2b5802a9aae609559b144
#
_cell.length_a   1.000
_cell.length_b   1.000
_cell.length_c   1.000
_cell.angle_alpha   90.00
_cell.angle_beta   90.00
_cell.angle_gamma   90.00
#
_symmetry.space_group_name_H-M   'P 1'
#
loop_
_entity.id
_entity.type
_entity.pdbx_description
1 polymer ?
#
loop_
_entity_poly.entity_id
_entity_poly.type
_entity_poly.pdbx_seq_one_letter_code
_entity_poly.pdbx_strand_id
1 'polypeptide(L)'
;MSVQAMKRALLVLCCVLSVALMAAQAWAAPQKKAKARSQAPVVRDGEAEARLLEVYRLIGQAQGRQALAKAEALVTEHPNFQLAQLVYGDLLASQSRPLRALGDVPDAVAKSGAQLLSDLRDESALRIRALRERPPAGTIPAQFLQLSMRNKHAIAIDSSRARLYLFENTGGELKLLADYYISVGKSGIEKAVEGDLRTPLGIYFVTSNLDPKSLKDFYGVGALPINYPNPYDARRGKTGGGIWLHGTPPAQFSRAPKATDGCVVLANPDLQRIIRTVEIRTTPVVIADKLNWVTPQSVQPDSRRFADTLQAWRAAKASADMTRLLAFYSADFSFYGKNLAEWTPALRSELDKARGRDIQLKDVSYLHWTDSADTMVVTFGEVPEGARSGPVKRQYWLRQGTQWKIFFEGVIG
;
A
#
# COMPACT_ATOMS: atom_id res chain seq x y z
N MET A 1 -20.29 -75.70 -47.16
CA MET A 1 -20.79 -74.33 -46.76
C MET A 1 -21.04 -73.55 -48.02
N SER A 2 -22.28 -73.09 -48.24
CA SER A 2 -22.68 -72.39 -49.47
C SER A 2 -22.15 -70.96 -49.55
N VAL A 3 -21.83 -70.52 -50.75
CA VAL A 3 -21.40 -69.12 -51.06
C VAL A 3 -22.33 -68.05 -50.50
N GLN A 4 -23.62 -68.38 -50.27
CA GLN A 4 -24.59 -67.49 -49.62
C GLN A 4 -24.36 -67.27 -48.12
N ALA A 5 -23.84 -68.25 -47.39
CA ALA A 5 -23.50 -68.11 -45.95
C ALA A 5 -22.30 -67.21 -45.73
N MET A 6 -21.30 -67.28 -46.64
CA MET A 6 -20.09 -66.45 -46.59
C MET A 6 -20.38 -64.96 -46.93
N LYS A 7 -21.32 -64.70 -47.86
CA LYS A 7 -21.78 -63.31 -48.17
C LYS A 7 -22.57 -62.68 -47.03
N ARG A 8 -23.36 -63.44 -46.28
CA ARG A 8 -24.10 -62.94 -45.12
C ARG A 8 -23.19 -62.66 -43.93
N ALA A 9 -22.15 -63.50 -43.72
CA ALA A 9 -21.15 -63.25 -42.66
C ALA A 9 -20.28 -62.03 -42.96
N LEU A 10 -19.95 -61.74 -44.22
CA LEU A 10 -19.17 -60.57 -44.61
C LEU A 10 -19.99 -59.26 -44.49
N LEU A 11 -21.31 -59.29 -44.79
CA LEU A 11 -22.18 -58.15 -44.65
C LEU A 11 -22.44 -57.77 -43.19
N VAL A 12 -22.55 -58.74 -42.28
CA VAL A 12 -22.70 -58.48 -40.84
C VAL A 12 -21.40 -57.93 -40.24
N LEU A 13 -20.23 -58.42 -40.70
CA LEU A 13 -18.95 -57.92 -40.23
C LEU A 13 -18.70 -56.45 -40.67
N CYS A 14 -19.09 -56.07 -41.91
CA CYS A 14 -18.97 -54.70 -42.38
C CYS A 14 -19.96 -53.73 -41.66
N CYS A 15 -21.16 -54.17 -41.30
CA CYS A 15 -22.11 -53.33 -40.53
C CYS A 15 -21.66 -53.11 -39.07
N VAL A 16 -21.03 -54.15 -38.45
CA VAL A 16 -20.51 -54.00 -37.06
C VAL A 16 -19.29 -53.06 -37.03
N LEU A 17 -18.41 -53.12 -38.03
CA LEU A 17 -17.26 -52.20 -38.14
C LEU A 17 -17.69 -50.75 -38.45
N SER A 18 -18.70 -50.54 -39.24
CA SER A 18 -19.21 -49.18 -39.54
C SER A 18 -19.91 -48.51 -38.33
N VAL A 19 -20.60 -49.29 -37.48
CA VAL A 19 -21.20 -48.77 -36.24
C VAL A 19 -20.16 -48.50 -35.19
N ALA A 20 -19.10 -49.29 -35.11
CA ALA A 20 -17.97 -49.06 -34.20
C ALA A 20 -17.14 -47.79 -34.57
N LEU A 21 -16.99 -47.48 -35.87
CA LEU A 21 -16.33 -46.26 -36.32
C LEU A 21 -17.17 -44.98 -36.08
N MET A 22 -18.52 -45.08 -36.18
CA MET A 22 -19.37 -43.92 -35.88
C MET A 22 -19.52 -43.64 -34.37
N ALA A 23 -19.41 -44.64 -33.50
CA ALA A 23 -19.40 -44.45 -32.04
C ALA A 23 -18.09 -43.85 -31.52
N ALA A 24 -16.97 -44.01 -32.21
CA ALA A 24 -15.67 -43.41 -31.82
C ALA A 24 -15.56 -41.92 -32.22
N GLN A 25 -16.39 -41.44 -33.15
CA GLN A 25 -16.39 -40.01 -33.54
C GLN A 25 -17.35 -39.12 -32.73
N ALA A 26 -18.24 -39.66 -31.91
CA ALA A 26 -19.24 -38.92 -31.15
C ALA A 26 -18.73 -38.47 -29.75
N TRP A 27 -17.48 -38.79 -29.35
CA TRP A 27 -16.95 -38.42 -28.03
C TRP A 27 -15.71 -37.51 -28.05
N ALA A 28 -15.42 -36.90 -29.17
CA ALA A 28 -14.49 -35.79 -29.24
C ALA A 28 -15.24 -34.46 -29.15
N ALA A 29 -15.89 -34.19 -28.02
CA ALA A 29 -16.31 -32.82 -27.71
C ALA A 29 -15.06 -31.93 -27.73
N PRO A 30 -15.06 -30.79 -28.44
CA PRO A 30 -13.94 -29.89 -28.41
C PRO A 30 -13.77 -29.43 -26.97
N GLN A 31 -12.74 -29.89 -26.28
CA GLN A 31 -12.27 -29.27 -25.05
C GLN A 31 -12.00 -27.80 -25.42
N LYS A 32 -12.91 -26.91 -25.03
CA LYS A 32 -12.61 -25.48 -24.97
C LYS A 32 -11.34 -25.38 -24.17
N LYS A 33 -10.20 -25.18 -24.85
CA LYS A 33 -8.96 -24.75 -24.21
C LYS A 33 -9.37 -23.58 -23.35
N ALA A 34 -9.41 -23.77 -22.03
CA ALA A 34 -9.53 -22.68 -21.09
C ALA A 34 -8.40 -21.73 -21.49
N LYS A 35 -8.76 -20.57 -22.04
CA LYS A 35 -7.80 -19.49 -22.22
C LYS A 35 -7.20 -19.31 -20.84
N ALA A 36 -5.96 -19.74 -20.65
CA ALA A 36 -5.18 -19.33 -19.53
C ALA A 36 -5.35 -17.81 -19.47
N ARG A 37 -6.03 -17.32 -18.45
CA ARG A 37 -6.09 -15.89 -18.17
C ARG A 37 -4.61 -15.49 -18.06
N SER A 38 -4.10 -14.89 -19.10
CA SER A 38 -2.85 -14.16 -19.07
C SER A 38 -3.02 -13.16 -17.92
N GLN A 39 -2.51 -13.51 -16.75
CA GLN A 39 -2.34 -12.52 -15.69
C GLN A 39 -1.41 -11.48 -16.31
N ALA A 40 -1.95 -10.30 -16.58
CA ALA A 40 -1.13 -9.17 -16.96
C ALA A 40 0.02 -9.09 -15.94
N PRO A 41 1.26 -8.92 -16.37
CA PRO A 41 2.38 -8.88 -15.45
C PRO A 41 2.09 -7.76 -14.46
N VAL A 42 1.98 -8.12 -13.18
CA VAL A 42 1.86 -7.13 -12.11
C VAL A 42 3.16 -6.35 -12.14
N VAL A 43 3.10 -5.11 -12.60
CA VAL A 43 4.24 -4.18 -12.56
C VAL A 43 4.48 -3.87 -11.10
N ARG A 44 5.36 -4.66 -10.47
CA ARG A 44 5.62 -4.59 -9.02
C ARG A 44 6.55 -3.45 -8.64
N ASP A 45 7.43 -3.06 -9.55
CA ASP A 45 8.44 -2.01 -9.32
C ASP A 45 8.13 -0.80 -10.20
N GLY A 46 8.67 0.37 -9.87
CA GLY A 46 8.72 1.51 -10.78
C GLY A 46 9.47 1.14 -12.05
N GLU A 47 9.11 1.75 -13.19
CA GLU A 47 9.64 1.34 -14.49
C GLU A 47 11.18 1.44 -14.55
N ALA A 48 11.76 2.58 -14.14
CA ALA A 48 13.22 2.77 -14.14
C ALA A 48 13.91 1.84 -13.13
N GLU A 49 13.29 1.58 -11.97
CA GLU A 49 13.81 0.62 -11.00
C GLU A 49 13.79 -0.81 -11.56
N ALA A 50 12.72 -1.24 -12.19
CA ALA A 50 12.63 -2.56 -12.80
C ALA A 50 13.76 -2.79 -13.84
N ARG A 51 14.09 -1.75 -14.60
CA ARG A 51 15.19 -1.77 -15.57
C ARG A 51 16.56 -1.84 -14.88
N LEU A 52 16.77 -1.13 -13.78
CA LEU A 52 18.00 -1.22 -12.99
C LEU A 52 18.16 -2.62 -12.36
N LEU A 53 17.08 -3.18 -11.83
CA LEU A 53 17.08 -4.54 -11.27
C LEU A 53 17.36 -5.60 -12.34
N GLU A 54 16.90 -5.39 -13.57
CA GLU A 54 17.25 -6.24 -14.73
C GLU A 54 18.73 -6.16 -15.05
N VAL A 55 19.36 -4.96 -14.99
CA VAL A 55 20.82 -4.82 -15.15
C VAL A 55 21.55 -5.63 -14.07
N TYR A 56 21.15 -5.53 -12.80
CA TYR A 56 21.75 -6.32 -11.72
C TYR A 56 21.61 -7.83 -11.95
N ARG A 57 20.44 -8.27 -12.44
CA ARG A 57 20.21 -9.69 -12.76
C ARG A 57 21.16 -10.18 -13.84
N LEU A 58 21.35 -9.39 -14.91
CA LEU A 58 22.26 -9.71 -16.00
C LEU A 58 23.73 -9.74 -15.54
N ILE A 59 24.14 -8.82 -14.66
CA ILE A 59 25.45 -8.85 -14.01
C ILE A 59 25.65 -10.16 -13.26
N GLY A 60 24.66 -10.53 -12.42
CA GLY A 60 24.71 -11.78 -11.65
C GLY A 60 24.74 -13.05 -12.50
N GLN A 61 24.30 -12.98 -13.76
CA GLN A 61 24.34 -14.07 -14.75
C GLN A 61 25.57 -14.03 -15.65
N ALA A 62 26.55 -13.17 -15.35
CA ALA A 62 27.74 -12.95 -16.17
C ALA A 62 27.44 -12.52 -17.63
N GLN A 63 26.26 -11.91 -17.88
CA GLN A 63 25.83 -11.40 -19.18
C GLN A 63 26.25 -9.92 -19.36
N GLY A 64 27.52 -9.61 -19.19
CA GLY A 64 28.06 -8.26 -19.12
C GLY A 64 27.72 -7.37 -20.32
N ARG A 65 27.78 -7.90 -21.56
CA ARG A 65 27.39 -7.09 -22.75
C ARG A 65 25.93 -6.68 -22.75
N GLN A 66 25.02 -7.57 -22.32
CA GLN A 66 23.60 -7.26 -22.24
C GLN A 66 23.32 -6.29 -21.08
N ALA A 67 23.98 -6.49 -19.93
CA ALA A 67 23.91 -5.58 -18.80
C ALA A 67 24.34 -4.15 -19.21
N LEU A 68 25.45 -4.02 -19.93
CA LEU A 68 25.94 -2.73 -20.41
C LEU A 68 24.93 -2.03 -21.33
N ALA A 69 24.42 -2.71 -22.35
CA ALA A 69 23.43 -2.15 -23.27
C ALA A 69 22.13 -1.69 -22.55
N LYS A 70 21.68 -2.48 -21.56
CA LYS A 70 20.52 -2.11 -20.75
C LYS A 70 20.79 -0.92 -19.82
N ALA A 71 21.98 -0.85 -19.23
CA ALA A 71 22.39 0.27 -18.38
C ALA A 71 22.52 1.55 -19.21
N GLU A 72 23.11 1.49 -20.42
CA GLU A 72 23.21 2.60 -21.34
C GLU A 72 21.84 3.17 -21.73
N ALA A 73 20.90 2.30 -22.11
CA ALA A 73 19.53 2.71 -22.41
C ALA A 73 18.85 3.38 -21.21
N LEU A 74 19.07 2.86 -19.98
CA LEU A 74 18.51 3.41 -18.77
C LEU A 74 19.05 4.81 -18.46
N VAL A 75 20.36 5.03 -18.55
CA VAL A 75 20.96 6.34 -18.26
C VAL A 75 20.69 7.37 -19.36
N THR A 76 20.49 6.93 -20.59
CA THR A 76 20.08 7.80 -21.70
C THR A 76 18.68 8.37 -21.46
N GLU A 77 17.74 7.55 -21.00
CA GLU A 77 16.36 7.97 -20.74
C GLU A 77 16.21 8.70 -19.39
N HIS A 78 17.02 8.30 -18.38
CA HIS A 78 17.03 8.89 -17.05
C HIS A 78 18.43 9.42 -16.68
N PRO A 79 18.89 10.52 -17.31
CA PRO A 79 20.25 11.04 -17.11
C PRO A 79 20.50 11.58 -15.69
N ASN A 80 19.45 11.80 -14.91
CA ASN A 80 19.49 12.21 -13.50
C ASN A 80 19.46 11.02 -12.51
N PHE A 81 19.46 9.76 -13.00
CA PHE A 81 19.47 8.57 -12.15
C PHE A 81 20.91 8.19 -11.78
N GLN A 82 21.43 8.84 -10.73
CA GLN A 82 22.82 8.73 -10.30
C GLN A 82 23.27 7.29 -10.03
N LEU A 83 22.44 6.46 -9.39
CA LEU A 83 22.77 5.05 -9.16
C LEU A 83 22.90 4.27 -10.47
N ALA A 84 22.04 4.52 -11.43
CA ALA A 84 22.13 3.88 -12.74
C ALA A 84 23.41 4.32 -13.49
N GLN A 85 23.79 5.59 -13.38
CA GLN A 85 25.04 6.10 -13.95
C GLN A 85 26.27 5.44 -13.30
N LEU A 86 26.25 5.25 -11.97
CA LEU A 86 27.32 4.57 -11.26
C LEU A 86 27.48 3.12 -11.74
N VAL A 87 26.38 2.39 -11.88
CA VAL A 87 26.36 1.01 -12.40
C VAL A 87 26.83 0.95 -13.85
N TYR A 88 26.42 1.90 -14.68
CA TYR A 88 26.86 1.99 -16.08
C TYR A 88 28.37 2.25 -16.16
N GLY A 89 28.89 3.20 -15.36
CA GLY A 89 30.31 3.46 -15.27
C GLY A 89 31.14 2.24 -14.84
N ASP A 90 30.65 1.49 -13.84
CA ASP A 90 31.27 0.23 -13.42
C ASP A 90 31.29 -0.83 -14.53
N LEU A 91 30.19 -0.97 -15.27
CA LEU A 91 30.13 -1.90 -16.40
C LEU A 91 31.11 -1.53 -17.53
N LEU A 92 31.30 -0.24 -17.80
CA LEU A 92 32.34 0.23 -18.74
C LEU A 92 33.74 -0.09 -18.21
N ALA A 93 34.02 0.20 -16.94
CA ALA A 93 35.33 -0.07 -16.33
C ALA A 93 35.65 -1.57 -16.29
N SER A 94 34.65 -2.42 -16.10
CA SER A 94 34.78 -3.88 -16.05
C SER A 94 35.26 -4.49 -17.37
N GLN A 95 35.16 -3.77 -18.48
CA GLN A 95 35.70 -4.24 -19.77
C GLN A 95 37.24 -4.20 -19.84
N SER A 96 37.85 -3.36 -19.02
CA SER A 96 39.31 -3.15 -19.03
C SER A 96 40.00 -3.71 -17.79
N ARG A 97 39.29 -3.83 -16.66
CA ARG A 97 39.85 -4.30 -15.39
C ARG A 97 38.78 -4.93 -14.48
N PRO A 98 39.16 -5.84 -13.59
CA PRO A 98 38.25 -6.31 -12.55
C PRO A 98 37.81 -5.16 -11.62
N LEU A 99 36.54 -5.19 -11.19
CA LEU A 99 36.02 -4.24 -10.20
C LEU A 99 36.26 -4.75 -8.78
N ARG A 100 36.63 -3.84 -7.86
CA ARG A 100 36.80 -4.12 -6.44
C ARG A 100 35.46 -4.12 -5.69
N ALA A 101 34.56 -3.22 -6.08
CA ALA A 101 33.25 -3.02 -5.45
C ALA A 101 32.33 -2.22 -6.40
N LEU A 102 31.07 -2.06 -6.03
CA LEU A 102 30.16 -1.11 -6.69
C LEU A 102 30.71 0.32 -6.54
N GLY A 103 30.81 1.05 -7.64
CA GLY A 103 31.40 2.39 -7.68
C GLY A 103 32.92 2.34 -7.47
N ASP A 104 33.60 1.51 -8.25
CA ASP A 104 35.07 1.41 -8.23
C ASP A 104 35.72 2.55 -9.01
N VAL A 105 35.62 3.75 -8.45
CA VAL A 105 36.20 4.98 -8.98
C VAL A 105 37.63 5.20 -8.48
N PRO A 106 38.46 6.05 -9.14
CA PRO A 106 39.79 6.41 -8.65
C PRO A 106 39.77 6.94 -7.21
N ASP A 107 40.79 6.62 -6.43
CA ASP A 107 40.84 6.93 -5.00
C ASP A 107 40.66 8.42 -4.67
N ALA A 108 41.17 9.31 -5.53
CA ALA A 108 40.96 10.76 -5.37
C ALA A 108 39.48 11.15 -5.49
N VAL A 109 38.75 10.55 -6.44
CA VAL A 109 37.30 10.76 -6.65
C VAL A 109 36.52 10.10 -5.50
N ALA A 110 36.92 8.90 -5.06
CA ALA A 110 36.32 8.22 -3.94
C ALA A 110 36.42 9.03 -2.64
N LYS A 111 37.55 9.69 -2.39
CA LYS A 111 37.73 10.56 -1.22
C LYS A 111 36.87 11.81 -1.28
N SER A 112 36.83 12.51 -2.41
CA SER A 112 36.04 13.74 -2.56
C SER A 112 34.51 13.48 -2.58
N GLY A 113 34.08 12.31 -3.06
CA GLY A 113 32.66 11.92 -3.17
C GLY A 113 32.24 10.82 -2.18
N ALA A 114 32.97 10.65 -1.06
CA ALA A 114 32.80 9.51 -0.16
C ALA A 114 31.36 9.33 0.36
N GLN A 115 30.70 10.43 0.74
CA GLN A 115 29.31 10.38 1.23
C GLN A 115 28.35 9.96 0.10
N LEU A 116 28.45 10.58 -1.04
CA LEU A 116 27.60 10.24 -2.19
C LEU A 116 27.78 8.77 -2.61
N LEU A 117 29.02 8.29 -2.63
CA LEU A 117 29.32 6.91 -2.96
C LEU A 117 28.74 5.93 -1.92
N SER A 118 28.82 6.26 -0.63
CA SER A 118 28.17 5.51 0.44
C SER A 118 26.67 5.47 0.26
N ASP A 119 26.04 6.63 0.02
CA ASP A 119 24.58 6.77 -0.18
C ASP A 119 24.09 5.93 -1.36
N LEU A 120 24.80 5.93 -2.48
CA LEU A 120 24.46 5.14 -3.68
C LEU A 120 24.63 3.62 -3.43
N ARG A 121 25.63 3.23 -2.63
CA ARG A 121 25.81 1.83 -2.22
C ARG A 121 24.68 1.37 -1.31
N ASP A 122 24.26 2.19 -0.36
CA ASP A 122 23.12 1.90 0.53
C ASP A 122 21.80 1.80 -0.24
N GLU A 123 21.57 2.72 -1.19
CA GLU A 123 20.43 2.67 -2.09
C GLU A 123 20.43 1.37 -2.91
N SER A 124 21.56 1.02 -3.53
CA SER A 124 21.70 -0.22 -4.30
C SER A 124 21.42 -1.46 -3.45
N ALA A 125 22.00 -1.53 -2.25
CA ALA A 125 21.80 -2.65 -1.34
C ALA A 125 20.32 -2.85 -0.96
N LEU A 126 19.60 -1.75 -0.66
CA LEU A 126 18.17 -1.81 -0.32
C LEU A 126 17.30 -2.19 -1.50
N ARG A 127 17.60 -1.72 -2.72
CA ARG A 127 16.88 -2.13 -3.93
C ARG A 127 17.05 -3.63 -4.22
N ILE A 128 18.28 -4.14 -4.12
CA ILE A 128 18.57 -5.58 -4.27
C ILE A 128 17.88 -6.40 -3.17
N ARG A 129 17.92 -5.91 -1.93
CA ARG A 129 17.25 -6.56 -0.79
C ARG A 129 15.75 -6.64 -1.01
N ALA A 130 15.10 -5.57 -1.46
CA ALA A 130 13.67 -5.53 -1.75
C ALA A 130 13.27 -6.57 -2.81
N LEU A 131 14.11 -6.81 -3.82
CA LEU A 131 13.88 -7.85 -4.82
C LEU A 131 13.87 -9.26 -4.20
N ARG A 132 14.77 -9.52 -3.24
CA ARG A 132 14.89 -10.83 -2.56
C ARG A 132 13.80 -11.05 -1.51
N GLU A 133 13.39 -9.98 -0.82
CA GLU A 133 12.46 -10.00 0.32
C GLU A 133 11.08 -9.46 -0.07
N ARG A 134 10.59 -9.81 -1.25
CA ARG A 134 9.24 -9.42 -1.68
C ARG A 134 8.18 -10.01 -0.75
N PRO A 135 7.10 -9.27 -0.49
CA PRO A 135 5.97 -9.80 0.27
C PRO A 135 5.45 -11.11 -0.34
N PRO A 136 5.10 -12.12 0.47
CA PRO A 136 4.47 -13.32 -0.04
C PRO A 136 3.20 -12.99 -0.83
N ALA A 137 2.97 -13.72 -1.93
CA ALA A 137 1.80 -13.47 -2.77
C ALA A 137 0.50 -13.66 -1.98
N GLY A 138 -0.46 -12.74 -2.17
CA GLY A 138 -1.76 -12.78 -1.48
C GLY A 138 -1.73 -12.35 -0.02
N THR A 139 -0.60 -11.83 0.49
CA THR A 139 -0.52 -11.25 1.84
C THR A 139 -0.76 -9.76 1.83
N ILE A 140 -1.19 -9.25 2.98
CA ILE A 140 -1.46 -7.84 3.24
C ILE A 140 -0.75 -7.41 4.53
N PRO A 141 -0.48 -6.12 4.73
CA PRO A 141 -0.06 -5.60 6.04
C PRO A 141 -1.12 -5.88 7.11
N ALA A 142 -0.69 -6.37 8.27
CA ALA A 142 -1.57 -6.74 9.39
C ALA A 142 -2.45 -5.58 9.88
N GLN A 143 -2.08 -4.34 9.56
CA GLN A 143 -2.85 -3.14 9.89
C GLN A 143 -4.17 -3.01 9.12
N PHE A 144 -4.30 -3.65 7.97
CA PHE A 144 -5.52 -3.61 7.17
C PHE A 144 -6.48 -4.73 7.56
N LEU A 145 -7.32 -4.49 8.57
CA LEU A 145 -8.30 -5.50 9.00
C LEU A 145 -9.47 -5.61 8.02
N GLN A 146 -9.97 -4.48 7.56
CA GLN A 146 -11.05 -4.38 6.59
C GLN A 146 -11.04 -3.01 5.91
N LEU A 147 -11.15 -2.98 4.60
CA LEU A 147 -11.36 -1.75 3.85
C LEU A 147 -12.68 -1.81 3.08
N SER A 148 -13.46 -0.75 3.19
CA SER A 148 -14.71 -0.58 2.45
C SER A 148 -14.45 -0.29 0.97
N MET A 149 -15.48 -0.39 0.15
CA MET A 149 -15.42 -0.06 -1.29
C MET A 149 -15.08 1.43 -1.55
N ARG A 150 -15.21 2.30 -0.56
CA ARG A 150 -14.80 3.72 -0.67
C ARG A 150 -13.27 3.88 -0.64
N ASN A 151 -12.56 2.96 -0.02
CA ASN A 151 -11.10 2.92 -0.04
C ASN A 151 -10.65 2.12 -1.26
N LYS A 152 -10.68 2.72 -2.46
CA LYS A 152 -10.28 2.02 -3.69
C LYS A 152 -8.80 1.65 -3.68
N HIS A 153 -7.99 2.44 -3.00
CA HIS A 153 -6.56 2.22 -2.85
C HIS A 153 -6.12 2.36 -1.39
N ALA A 154 -4.98 1.75 -1.08
CA ALA A 154 -4.30 1.88 0.20
C ALA A 154 -2.78 1.91 -0.01
N ILE A 155 -2.08 2.59 0.88
CA ILE A 155 -0.62 2.69 0.88
C ILE A 155 -0.09 2.10 2.18
N ALA A 156 0.96 1.29 2.09
CA ALA A 156 1.74 0.84 3.24
C ALA A 156 3.22 1.11 3.01
N ILE A 157 3.89 1.65 4.03
CA ILE A 157 5.30 2.05 3.98
C ILE A 157 6.07 1.21 5.00
N ASP A 158 7.12 0.54 4.52
CA ASP A 158 8.12 -0.20 5.29
C ASP A 158 9.43 0.59 5.26
N SER A 159 9.73 1.31 6.35
CA SER A 159 10.92 2.17 6.40
C SER A 159 12.21 1.34 6.44
N SER A 160 12.20 0.16 7.08
CA SER A 160 13.36 -0.72 7.17
C SER A 160 13.83 -1.27 5.83
N ARG A 161 12.91 -1.30 4.85
CA ARG A 161 13.18 -1.74 3.47
C ARG A 161 13.25 -0.59 2.48
N ALA A 162 13.02 0.63 2.91
CA ALA A 162 12.86 1.80 2.04
C ALA A 162 11.83 1.56 0.92
N ARG A 163 10.64 1.00 1.28
CA ARG A 163 9.59 0.64 0.30
C ARG A 163 8.24 1.24 0.66
N LEU A 164 7.56 1.70 -0.38
CA LEU A 164 6.14 2.04 -0.38
C LEU A 164 5.40 1.02 -1.25
N TYR A 165 4.38 0.41 -0.69
CA TYR A 165 3.51 -0.57 -1.35
C TYR A 165 2.15 0.08 -1.63
N LEU A 166 1.74 0.05 -2.90
CA LEU A 166 0.44 0.55 -3.36
C LEU A 166 -0.51 -0.63 -3.60
N PHE A 167 -1.66 -0.60 -2.97
CA PHE A 167 -2.70 -1.61 -3.10
C PHE A 167 -3.93 -1.07 -3.80
N GLU A 168 -4.60 -1.93 -4.56
CA GLU A 168 -5.97 -1.74 -5.05
C GLU A 168 -6.93 -2.58 -4.21
N ASN A 169 -8.06 -2.01 -3.85
CA ASN A 169 -9.15 -2.70 -3.17
C ASN A 169 -10.25 -3.04 -4.16
N THR A 170 -10.38 -4.32 -4.49
CA THR A 170 -11.42 -4.84 -5.37
C THR A 170 -12.39 -5.71 -4.58
N GLY A 171 -13.56 -5.14 -4.22
CA GLY A 171 -14.59 -5.88 -3.49
C GLY A 171 -14.24 -6.27 -2.05
N GLY A 172 -13.36 -5.49 -1.39
CA GLY A 172 -12.86 -5.80 -0.05
C GLY A 172 -11.60 -6.67 -0.05
N GLU A 173 -11.10 -7.08 -1.22
CA GLU A 173 -9.84 -7.80 -1.39
C GLU A 173 -8.73 -6.83 -1.80
N LEU A 174 -7.68 -6.73 -0.99
CA LEU A 174 -6.50 -5.91 -1.29
C LEU A 174 -5.53 -6.68 -2.19
N LYS A 175 -5.20 -6.07 -3.33
CA LYS A 175 -4.21 -6.58 -4.28
C LYS A 175 -3.04 -5.62 -4.37
N LEU A 176 -1.83 -6.12 -4.21
CA LEU A 176 -0.62 -5.33 -4.42
C LEU A 176 -0.50 -4.95 -5.91
N LEU A 177 -0.59 -3.66 -6.21
CA LEU A 177 -0.41 -3.12 -7.56
C LEU A 177 1.04 -2.90 -7.91
N ALA A 178 1.76 -2.24 -7.00
CA ALA A 178 3.15 -1.86 -7.21
C ALA A 178 3.85 -1.60 -5.88
N ASP A 179 5.18 -1.67 -5.90
CA ASP A 179 6.02 -1.16 -4.83
C ASP A 179 7.10 -0.22 -5.41
N TYR A 180 7.51 0.75 -4.59
CA TYR A 180 8.42 1.80 -5.02
C TYR A 180 9.51 2.01 -3.97
N TYR A 181 10.73 2.30 -4.42
CA TYR A 181 11.77 2.77 -3.54
C TYR A 181 11.44 4.16 -2.99
N ILE A 182 11.73 4.37 -1.70
CA ILE A 182 11.51 5.63 -1.00
C ILE A 182 12.73 6.06 -0.20
N SER A 183 12.81 7.36 0.08
CA SER A 183 13.65 7.96 1.11
C SER A 183 12.78 8.47 2.26
N VAL A 184 13.26 8.31 3.49
CA VAL A 184 12.59 8.77 4.71
C VAL A 184 13.46 9.76 5.48
N GLY A 185 13.03 10.19 6.66
CA GLY A 185 13.74 11.14 7.50
C GLY A 185 15.20 10.78 7.77
N LYS A 186 16.10 11.76 7.65
CA LYS A 186 17.55 11.56 7.86
C LYS A 186 17.91 11.15 9.28
N SER A 187 17.08 11.50 10.26
CA SER A 187 17.18 11.01 11.64
C SER A 187 16.36 9.73 11.89
N GLY A 188 15.86 9.10 10.81
CA GLY A 188 15.07 7.86 10.86
C GLY A 188 13.58 8.10 11.02
N ILE A 189 12.96 7.28 11.84
CA ILE A 189 11.52 7.21 12.08
C ILE A 189 11.16 7.64 13.51
N GLU A 190 9.88 7.49 13.88
CA GLU A 190 9.32 7.87 15.19
C GLU A 190 9.33 9.38 15.43
N LYS A 191 8.85 10.13 14.44
CA LYS A 191 8.68 11.59 14.61
C LYS A 191 7.88 11.89 15.89
N ALA A 192 8.45 12.79 16.72
CA ALA A 192 7.85 13.22 17.98
C ALA A 192 7.65 14.73 18.04
N VAL A 193 8.64 15.52 17.60
CA VAL A 193 8.62 16.98 17.71
C VAL A 193 8.92 17.64 16.37
N GLU A 194 8.54 18.90 16.23
CA GLU A 194 8.89 19.68 15.06
C GLU A 194 10.42 19.76 14.89
N GLY A 195 10.90 19.66 13.65
CA GLY A 195 12.31 19.78 13.33
C GLY A 195 13.19 18.57 13.67
N ASP A 196 12.65 17.45 14.17
CA ASP A 196 13.41 16.25 14.53
C ASP A 196 13.93 15.43 13.35
N LEU A 197 13.56 15.82 12.12
CA LEU A 197 14.02 15.21 10.86
C LEU A 197 13.64 13.72 10.75
N ARG A 198 12.57 13.32 11.39
CA ARG A 198 12.07 11.95 11.45
C ARG A 198 10.76 11.79 10.70
N THR A 199 10.55 10.62 10.12
CA THR A 199 9.26 10.22 9.53
C THR A 199 8.36 9.62 10.62
N PRO A 200 7.08 9.98 10.71
CA PRO A 200 6.18 9.43 11.72
C PRO A 200 5.82 7.98 11.45
N LEU A 201 5.45 7.26 12.52
CA LEU A 201 4.85 5.92 12.46
C LEU A 201 3.38 6.01 12.85
N GLY A 202 2.51 5.30 12.12
CA GLY A 202 1.08 5.27 12.41
C GLY A 202 0.20 5.06 11.18
N ILE A 203 -1.08 5.33 11.38
CA ILE A 203 -2.11 5.29 10.34
C ILE A 203 -2.51 6.71 9.99
N TYR A 204 -2.30 7.07 8.75
CA TYR A 204 -2.61 8.37 8.19
C TYR A 204 -3.54 8.27 6.99
N PHE A 205 -3.92 9.41 6.44
CA PHE A 205 -4.73 9.51 5.22
C PHE A 205 -4.20 10.64 4.35
N VAL A 206 -4.23 10.44 3.03
CA VAL A 206 -3.93 11.50 2.08
C VAL A 206 -4.98 12.59 2.23
N THR A 207 -4.55 13.83 2.49
CA THR A 207 -5.48 14.96 2.78
C THR A 207 -5.78 15.81 1.57
N SER A 208 -4.81 15.97 0.68
CA SER A 208 -4.92 16.81 -0.51
C SER A 208 -3.92 16.37 -1.58
N ASN A 209 -4.07 16.91 -2.78
CA ASN A 209 -3.10 16.84 -3.87
C ASN A 209 -2.70 18.29 -4.16
N LEU A 210 -1.45 18.64 -3.86
CA LEU A 210 -0.95 19.99 -4.05
C LEU A 210 -0.59 20.23 -5.51
N ASP A 211 -1.00 21.38 -6.05
CA ASP A 211 -0.68 21.77 -7.42
C ASP A 211 0.85 21.97 -7.56
N PRO A 212 1.52 21.23 -8.45
CA PRO A 212 2.95 21.38 -8.69
C PRO A 212 3.38 22.82 -8.99
N LYS A 213 2.52 23.62 -9.63
CA LYS A 213 2.81 25.04 -9.95
C LYS A 213 2.96 25.93 -8.73
N SER A 214 2.37 25.51 -7.59
CA SER A 214 2.46 26.24 -6.31
C SER A 214 3.63 25.75 -5.45
N LEU A 215 4.33 24.71 -5.87
CA LEU A 215 5.40 24.09 -5.11
C LEU A 215 6.77 24.56 -5.63
N LYS A 216 7.77 24.54 -4.73
CA LYS A 216 9.16 24.69 -5.13
C LYS A 216 9.63 23.45 -5.89
N ASP A 217 10.59 23.59 -6.78
CA ASP A 217 11.22 22.48 -7.54
C ASP A 217 11.71 21.33 -6.67
N PHE A 218 12.02 21.63 -5.39
CA PHE A 218 12.42 20.67 -4.38
C PHE A 218 11.42 19.51 -4.19
N TYR A 219 10.13 19.75 -4.45
CA TYR A 219 9.05 18.75 -4.30
C TYR A 219 8.75 17.97 -5.58
N GLY A 220 9.47 18.27 -6.68
CA GLY A 220 9.31 17.57 -7.94
C GLY A 220 7.93 17.74 -8.58
N VAL A 221 7.38 16.63 -9.07
CA VAL A 221 6.12 16.64 -9.85
C VAL A 221 4.84 16.81 -9.01
N GLY A 222 4.96 16.98 -7.68
CA GLY A 222 3.82 17.21 -6.81
C GLY A 222 4.02 16.72 -5.38
N ALA A 223 2.98 16.86 -4.59
CA ALA A 223 2.97 16.41 -3.20
C ALA A 223 1.57 15.97 -2.76
N LEU A 224 1.54 14.91 -1.96
CA LEU A 224 0.36 14.38 -1.27
C LEU A 224 0.59 14.51 0.25
N PRO A 225 0.08 15.57 0.89
CA PRO A 225 0.10 15.70 2.34
C PRO A 225 -0.68 14.58 3.02
N ILE A 226 -0.19 14.17 4.20
CA ILE A 226 -0.91 13.27 5.11
C ILE A 226 -1.31 14.02 6.38
N ASN A 227 -2.30 13.52 7.11
CA ASN A 227 -2.83 14.13 8.33
C ASN A 227 -1.94 13.85 9.56
N TYR A 228 -0.64 14.15 9.47
CA TYR A 228 0.25 14.18 10.63
C TYR A 228 0.28 15.57 11.27
N PRO A 229 0.20 15.73 12.60
CA PRO A 229 -0.16 14.69 13.56
C PRO A 229 -1.64 14.30 13.45
N ASN A 230 -1.93 13.00 13.52
CA ASN A 230 -3.28 12.49 13.61
C ASN A 230 -3.79 12.60 15.08
N PRO A 231 -5.08 12.30 15.38
CA PRO A 231 -5.60 12.35 16.74
C PRO A 231 -4.83 11.48 17.75
N TYR A 232 -4.26 10.36 17.33
CA TYR A 232 -3.44 9.51 18.21
C TYR A 232 -2.07 10.13 18.49
N ASP A 233 -1.45 10.76 17.48
CA ASP A 233 -0.19 11.49 17.65
C ASP A 233 -0.39 12.71 18.57
N ALA A 234 -1.45 13.49 18.31
CA ALA A 234 -1.79 14.67 19.13
C ALA A 234 -2.05 14.31 20.61
N ARG A 235 -2.78 13.19 20.83
CA ARG A 235 -3.01 12.67 22.19
C ARG A 235 -1.72 12.32 22.92
N ARG A 236 -0.67 11.92 22.19
CA ARG A 236 0.66 11.62 22.75
C ARG A 236 1.60 12.83 22.81
N GLY A 237 1.08 14.02 22.55
CA GLY A 237 1.85 15.27 22.58
C GLY A 237 2.84 15.44 21.42
N LYS A 238 2.68 14.66 20.33
CA LYS A 238 3.52 14.85 19.15
C LYS A 238 3.18 16.15 18.43
N THR A 239 4.22 16.82 17.93
CA THR A 239 4.10 18.16 17.32
C THR A 239 4.71 18.22 15.93
N GLY A 240 4.60 19.41 15.31
CA GLY A 240 5.02 19.66 13.94
C GLY A 240 3.95 19.28 12.93
N GLY A 241 4.32 19.27 11.66
CA GLY A 241 3.41 18.99 10.54
C GLY A 241 4.17 18.90 9.23
N GLY A 242 3.45 19.04 8.10
CA GLY A 242 4.09 19.11 6.79
C GLY A 242 4.75 17.80 6.34
N ILE A 243 4.22 16.66 6.76
CA ILE A 243 4.68 15.35 6.28
C ILE A 243 3.92 15.01 5.00
N TRP A 244 4.67 14.87 3.91
CA TRP A 244 4.15 14.66 2.58
C TRP A 244 4.79 13.45 1.90
N LEU A 245 4.08 12.83 0.97
CA LEU A 245 4.66 12.00 -0.07
C LEU A 245 4.94 12.94 -1.24
N HIS A 246 6.19 13.10 -1.66
CA HIS A 246 6.54 14.02 -2.74
C HIS A 246 7.68 13.50 -3.62
N GLY A 247 7.91 14.17 -4.74
CA GLY A 247 8.96 13.81 -5.70
C GLY A 247 10.33 14.38 -5.34
N THR A 248 11.22 14.29 -6.31
CA THR A 248 12.60 14.80 -6.25
C THR A 248 12.76 16.02 -7.14
N PRO A 249 13.72 16.91 -6.83
CA PRO A 249 14.10 17.97 -7.77
C PRO A 249 14.46 17.41 -9.16
N PRO A 250 14.30 18.18 -10.25
CA PRO A 250 14.56 17.68 -11.61
C PRO A 250 15.98 17.13 -11.83
N ALA A 251 16.96 17.60 -11.06
CA ALA A 251 18.34 17.13 -11.14
C ALA A 251 18.60 15.78 -10.45
N GLN A 252 17.63 15.25 -9.71
CA GLN A 252 17.75 13.99 -8.97
C GLN A 252 16.64 13.02 -9.36
N PHE A 253 16.97 11.77 -9.58
CA PHE A 253 15.98 10.71 -9.78
C PHE A 253 15.47 10.14 -8.44
N SER A 254 16.37 9.85 -7.52
CA SER A 254 16.10 9.32 -6.19
C SER A 254 17.01 9.97 -5.16
N ARG A 255 16.72 9.73 -3.86
CA ARG A 255 17.57 10.14 -2.74
C ARG A 255 18.08 8.90 -2.01
N ALA A 256 19.14 9.07 -1.23
CA ALA A 256 19.60 8.07 -0.26
C ALA A 256 18.45 7.61 0.65
N PRO A 257 18.51 6.42 1.23
CA PRO A 257 17.39 5.85 1.99
C PRO A 257 16.90 6.72 3.16
N LYS A 258 17.83 7.51 3.75
CA LYS A 258 17.57 8.41 4.89
C LYS A 258 18.12 9.79 4.56
N ALA A 259 17.37 10.56 3.77
CA ALA A 259 17.85 11.86 3.26
C ALA A 259 16.78 12.96 3.23
N THR A 260 15.70 12.82 4.01
CA THR A 260 14.63 13.81 4.07
C THR A 260 14.51 14.46 5.45
N ASP A 261 13.78 15.55 5.53
CA ASP A 261 13.46 16.21 6.80
C ASP A 261 12.19 15.64 7.47
N GLY A 262 11.78 14.41 7.07
CA GLY A 262 10.64 13.70 7.62
C GLY A 262 9.60 13.26 6.58
N CYS A 263 9.59 13.86 5.40
CA CYS A 263 8.73 13.45 4.30
C CYS A 263 9.13 12.07 3.73
N VAL A 264 8.21 11.47 2.99
CA VAL A 264 8.45 10.27 2.19
C VAL A 264 8.69 10.69 0.74
N VAL A 265 9.89 10.48 0.24
CA VAL A 265 10.30 10.94 -1.10
C VAL A 265 10.42 9.78 -2.07
N LEU A 266 9.84 9.94 -3.26
CA LEU A 266 9.84 8.98 -4.35
C LEU A 266 10.48 9.58 -5.60
N ALA A 267 10.85 8.73 -6.54
CA ALA A 267 11.14 9.18 -7.90
C ALA A 267 9.90 9.83 -8.53
N ASN A 268 10.11 10.88 -9.34
CA ASN A 268 9.00 11.63 -9.95
C ASN A 268 8.02 10.77 -10.76
N PRO A 269 8.45 9.82 -11.61
CA PRO A 269 7.53 8.96 -12.35
C PRO A 269 6.65 8.10 -11.42
N ASP A 270 7.23 7.58 -10.34
CA ASP A 270 6.54 6.73 -9.37
C ASP A 270 5.50 7.53 -8.58
N LEU A 271 5.88 8.71 -8.09
CA LEU A 271 4.94 9.62 -7.43
C LEU A 271 3.79 10.03 -8.36
N GLN A 272 4.09 10.35 -9.62
CA GLN A 272 3.07 10.74 -10.59
C GLN A 272 2.04 9.62 -10.81
N ARG A 273 2.49 8.36 -10.82
CA ARG A 273 1.59 7.21 -10.88
C ARG A 273 0.71 7.14 -9.62
N ILE A 274 1.28 7.33 -8.43
CA ILE A 274 0.52 7.35 -7.17
C ILE A 274 -0.52 8.47 -7.19
N ILE A 275 -0.14 9.71 -7.56
CA ILE A 275 -1.04 10.87 -7.63
C ILE A 275 -2.25 10.61 -8.54
N ARG A 276 -2.05 9.90 -9.65
CA ARG A 276 -3.13 9.55 -10.60
C ARG A 276 -4.01 8.40 -10.12
N THR A 277 -3.58 7.67 -9.11
CA THR A 277 -4.22 6.43 -8.66
C THR A 277 -5.04 6.64 -7.39
N VAL A 278 -4.51 7.38 -6.41
CA VAL A 278 -5.09 7.45 -5.06
C VAL A 278 -6.21 8.49 -4.95
N GLU A 279 -7.15 8.24 -4.05
CA GLU A 279 -8.23 9.14 -3.71
C GLU A 279 -7.89 10.00 -2.50
N ILE A 280 -8.16 11.28 -2.59
CA ILE A 280 -7.99 12.22 -1.49
C ILE A 280 -9.00 11.93 -0.37
N ARG A 281 -8.56 12.04 0.89
CA ARG A 281 -9.30 11.82 2.14
C ARG A 281 -9.70 10.38 2.45
N THR A 282 -9.71 9.48 1.44
CA THR A 282 -10.12 8.09 1.64
C THR A 282 -8.97 7.08 1.59
N THR A 283 -7.89 7.38 0.86
CA THR A 283 -6.72 6.50 0.81
C THR A 283 -5.96 6.50 2.14
N PRO A 284 -5.94 5.38 2.89
CA PRO A 284 -5.13 5.24 4.08
C PRO A 284 -3.65 5.08 3.72
N VAL A 285 -2.79 5.60 4.60
CA VAL A 285 -1.32 5.49 4.53
C VAL A 285 -0.82 4.94 5.87
N VAL A 286 -0.44 3.69 5.88
CA VAL A 286 0.22 3.05 7.02
C VAL A 286 1.71 3.28 6.89
N ILE A 287 2.36 3.84 7.92
CA ILE A 287 3.81 4.00 7.98
C ILE A 287 4.33 3.20 9.17
N ALA A 288 5.11 2.16 8.90
CA ALA A 288 5.70 1.28 9.89
C ALA A 288 7.23 1.22 9.76
N ASP A 289 7.92 0.90 10.84
CA ASP A 289 9.34 0.55 10.75
C ASP A 289 9.50 -0.68 9.87
N LYS A 290 8.79 -1.75 10.24
CA LYS A 290 8.72 -3.01 9.49
C LYS A 290 7.27 -3.45 9.39
N LEU A 291 6.81 -3.75 8.19
CA LEU A 291 5.47 -4.31 7.96
C LEU A 291 5.43 -5.79 8.34
N ASN A 292 4.37 -6.17 9.04
CA ASN A 292 4.04 -7.57 9.27
C ASN A 292 3.05 -8.03 8.18
N TRP A 293 3.50 -8.96 7.34
CA TRP A 293 2.72 -9.49 6.24
C TRP A 293 1.94 -10.74 6.66
N VAL A 294 0.64 -10.69 6.49
CA VAL A 294 -0.28 -11.75 6.94
C VAL A 294 -1.26 -12.14 5.84
N THR A 295 -1.86 -13.31 5.94
CA THR A 295 -2.98 -13.67 5.06
C THR A 295 -4.23 -12.87 5.44
N PRO A 296 -5.10 -12.46 4.49
CA PRO A 296 -6.34 -11.76 4.81
C PRO A 296 -7.22 -12.50 5.81
N GLN A 297 -7.19 -13.84 5.81
CA GLN A 297 -7.97 -14.67 6.73
C GLN A 297 -7.51 -14.54 8.18
N SER A 298 -6.22 -14.31 8.41
CA SER A 298 -5.67 -14.24 9.77
C SER A 298 -6.11 -13.01 10.56
N VAL A 299 -6.50 -11.92 9.88
CA VAL A 299 -7.01 -10.69 10.52
C VAL A 299 -8.54 -10.70 10.74
N GLN A 300 -9.25 -11.65 10.15
CA GLN A 300 -10.72 -11.75 10.25
C GLN A 300 -11.25 -11.90 11.71
N PRO A 301 -10.61 -12.67 12.61
CA PRO A 301 -11.08 -12.75 13.99
C PRO A 301 -11.05 -11.40 14.71
N ASP A 302 -10.01 -10.60 14.51
CA ASP A 302 -9.88 -9.27 15.12
C ASP A 302 -10.87 -8.29 14.51
N SER A 303 -11.05 -8.32 13.19
CA SER A 303 -12.06 -7.54 12.50
C SER A 303 -13.47 -7.82 13.03
N ARG A 304 -13.85 -9.10 13.22
CA ARG A 304 -15.17 -9.47 13.75
C ARG A 304 -15.36 -9.03 15.20
N ARG A 305 -14.37 -9.28 16.06
CA ARG A 305 -14.45 -8.86 17.49
C ARG A 305 -14.65 -7.36 17.62
N PHE A 306 -13.96 -6.58 16.76
CA PHE A 306 -14.15 -5.14 16.79
C PHE A 306 -15.49 -4.72 16.16
N ALA A 307 -15.96 -5.41 15.13
CA ALA A 307 -17.29 -5.17 14.55
C ALA A 307 -18.41 -5.32 15.59
N ASP A 308 -18.34 -6.32 16.48
CA ASP A 308 -19.29 -6.50 17.57
C ASP A 308 -19.29 -5.29 18.52
N THR A 309 -18.10 -4.76 18.83
CA THR A 309 -17.96 -3.54 19.66
C THR A 309 -18.59 -2.32 18.97
N LEU A 310 -18.35 -2.14 17.67
CA LEU A 310 -18.93 -1.05 16.91
C LEU A 310 -20.45 -1.17 16.79
N GLN A 311 -20.98 -2.38 16.65
CA GLN A 311 -22.43 -2.62 16.64
C GLN A 311 -23.07 -2.34 18.02
N ALA A 312 -22.38 -2.65 19.12
CA ALA A 312 -22.85 -2.31 20.46
C ALA A 312 -22.91 -0.78 20.68
N TRP A 313 -21.90 -0.05 20.19
CA TRP A 313 -21.92 1.43 20.17
C TRP A 313 -23.09 1.95 19.32
N ARG A 314 -23.28 1.43 18.09
CA ARG A 314 -24.39 1.80 17.22
C ARG A 314 -25.74 1.59 17.90
N ALA A 315 -25.95 0.43 18.54
CA ALA A 315 -27.19 0.11 19.24
C ALA A 315 -27.45 1.07 20.42
N ALA A 316 -26.42 1.42 21.21
CA ALA A 316 -26.53 2.40 22.28
C ALA A 316 -26.90 3.79 21.74
N LYS A 317 -26.34 4.17 20.59
CA LYS A 317 -26.68 5.43 19.93
C LYS A 317 -28.10 5.44 19.39
N ALA A 318 -28.52 4.38 18.69
CA ALA A 318 -29.86 4.25 18.12
C ALA A 318 -30.96 4.23 19.20
N SER A 319 -30.70 3.62 20.36
CA SER A 319 -31.63 3.61 21.49
C SER A 319 -31.70 4.93 22.26
N ALA A 320 -30.88 5.93 21.91
CA ALA A 320 -30.73 7.18 22.64
C ALA A 320 -30.38 7.04 24.14
N ASP A 321 -29.82 5.88 24.52
CA ASP A 321 -29.35 5.62 25.89
C ASP A 321 -28.01 6.32 26.13
N MET A 322 -28.10 7.56 26.64
CA MET A 322 -26.90 8.38 26.88
C MET A 322 -25.91 7.74 27.84
N THR A 323 -26.36 7.05 28.86
CA THR A 323 -25.50 6.40 29.86
C THR A 323 -24.68 5.29 29.19
N ARG A 324 -25.37 4.42 28.44
CA ARG A 324 -24.75 3.33 27.71
C ARG A 324 -23.85 3.84 26.60
N LEU A 325 -24.26 4.88 25.88
CA LEU A 325 -23.48 5.48 24.80
C LEU A 325 -22.19 6.12 25.31
N LEU A 326 -22.26 6.94 26.36
CA LEU A 326 -21.09 7.61 26.95
C LEU A 326 -20.09 6.61 27.54
N ALA A 327 -20.52 5.41 27.90
CA ALA A 327 -19.61 4.37 28.34
C ALA A 327 -18.59 3.92 27.26
N PHE A 328 -18.85 4.19 25.99
CA PHE A 328 -17.89 3.92 24.91
C PHE A 328 -16.81 5.00 24.77
N TYR A 329 -16.98 6.17 25.36
CA TYR A 329 -16.02 7.27 25.23
C TYR A 329 -15.02 7.26 26.39
N SER A 330 -13.78 7.63 26.08
CA SER A 330 -12.73 7.75 27.10
C SER A 330 -12.86 9.09 27.85
N ALA A 331 -12.31 9.15 29.07
CA ALA A 331 -12.33 10.37 29.86
C ALA A 331 -11.58 11.55 29.18
N ASP A 332 -10.58 11.24 28.38
CA ASP A 332 -9.78 12.18 27.61
C ASP A 332 -10.27 12.33 26.15
N PHE A 333 -11.53 12.03 25.89
CA PHE A 333 -12.15 12.22 24.57
C PHE A 333 -12.02 13.65 24.07
N SER A 334 -11.79 13.79 22.76
CA SER A 334 -11.77 15.09 22.08
C SER A 334 -12.60 15.06 20.79
N PHE A 335 -13.38 16.11 20.59
CA PHE A 335 -14.11 16.41 19.36
C PHE A 335 -13.75 17.83 18.91
N TYR A 336 -12.79 17.94 18.00
CA TYR A 336 -12.28 19.25 17.54
C TYR A 336 -11.97 20.22 18.68
N GLY A 337 -11.25 19.77 19.70
CA GLY A 337 -10.83 20.55 20.86
C GLY A 337 -11.86 20.61 21.99
N LYS A 338 -13.09 20.12 21.82
CA LYS A 338 -14.07 19.98 22.89
C LYS A 338 -13.86 18.66 23.63
N ASN A 339 -13.83 18.73 24.95
CA ASN A 339 -13.81 17.53 25.79
C ASN A 339 -15.20 16.85 25.83
N LEU A 340 -15.30 15.70 26.49
CA LEU A 340 -16.53 14.91 26.55
C LEU A 340 -17.70 15.68 27.17
N ALA A 341 -17.48 16.44 28.23
CA ALA A 341 -18.51 17.23 28.89
C ALA A 341 -19.06 18.35 28.00
N GLU A 342 -18.18 19.06 27.31
CA GLU A 342 -18.53 20.15 26.38
C GLU A 342 -19.22 19.61 25.10
N TRP A 343 -18.92 18.37 24.68
CA TRP A 343 -19.51 17.76 23.50
C TRP A 343 -20.84 17.04 23.78
N THR A 344 -21.05 16.55 25.00
CA THR A 344 -22.25 15.79 25.39
C THR A 344 -23.58 16.52 25.09
N PRO A 345 -23.73 17.83 25.27
CA PRO A 345 -24.98 18.53 24.90
C PRO A 345 -25.28 18.46 23.39
N ALA A 346 -24.25 18.58 22.56
CA ALA A 346 -24.41 18.46 21.09
C ALA A 346 -24.80 17.03 20.68
N LEU A 347 -24.19 16.02 21.31
CA LEU A 347 -24.56 14.61 21.12
C LEU A 347 -26.00 14.34 21.54
N ARG A 348 -26.43 14.86 22.71
CA ARG A 348 -27.83 14.75 23.16
C ARG A 348 -28.80 15.36 22.16
N SER A 349 -28.52 16.57 21.68
CA SER A 349 -29.34 17.23 20.66
C SER A 349 -29.41 16.44 19.33
N GLU A 350 -28.30 15.76 18.95
CA GLU A 350 -28.28 14.86 17.78
C GLU A 350 -29.22 13.66 17.99
N LEU A 351 -29.18 13.02 19.17
CA LEU A 351 -30.03 11.90 19.51
C LEU A 351 -31.50 12.28 19.59
N ASP A 352 -31.83 13.43 20.20
CA ASP A 352 -33.20 13.95 20.31
C ASP A 352 -33.81 14.19 18.91
N LYS A 353 -33.02 14.72 17.98
CA LYS A 353 -33.43 14.93 16.58
C LYS A 353 -33.62 13.60 15.83
N ALA A 354 -32.83 12.61 16.14
CA ALA A 354 -32.95 11.27 15.56
C ALA A 354 -34.20 10.53 16.02
N ARG A 355 -34.78 10.90 17.18
CA ARG A 355 -36.02 10.34 17.75
C ARG A 355 -36.04 8.81 17.80
N GLY A 356 -34.92 8.18 18.15
CA GLY A 356 -34.81 6.72 18.25
C GLY A 356 -34.86 5.98 16.90
N ARG A 357 -34.69 6.70 15.77
CA ARG A 357 -34.55 6.05 14.47
C ARG A 357 -33.27 5.22 14.43
N ASP A 358 -33.33 4.07 13.82
CA ASP A 358 -32.13 3.21 13.66
C ASP A 358 -31.08 3.90 12.78
N ILE A 359 -29.84 3.49 12.98
CA ILE A 359 -28.67 4.03 12.28
C ILE A 359 -27.99 2.88 11.56
N GLN A 360 -27.84 3.03 10.26
CA GLN A 360 -27.05 2.10 9.45
C GLN A 360 -25.62 2.60 9.33
N LEU A 361 -24.67 1.72 9.59
CA LEU A 361 -23.25 2.00 9.32
C LEU A 361 -22.91 1.45 7.93
N LYS A 362 -22.60 2.33 6.99
CA LYS A 362 -22.25 1.98 5.62
C LYS A 362 -20.75 2.18 5.39
N ASP A 363 -20.19 1.41 4.47
CA ASP A 363 -18.80 1.56 4.01
C ASP A 363 -17.79 1.53 5.18
N VAL A 364 -17.93 0.55 6.08
CA VAL A 364 -17.11 0.46 7.29
C VAL A 364 -15.71 -0.05 6.97
N SER A 365 -14.70 0.65 7.47
CA SER A 365 -13.29 0.28 7.37
C SER A 365 -12.64 0.23 8.74
N TYR A 366 -11.79 -0.77 8.99
CA TYR A 366 -11.03 -0.97 10.22
C TYR A 366 -9.54 -1.01 9.91
N LEU A 367 -8.78 -0.15 10.57
CA LEU A 367 -7.33 -0.12 10.51
C LEU A 367 -6.79 -0.25 11.95
N HIS A 368 -5.94 -1.24 12.18
CA HIS A 368 -5.40 -1.56 13.49
C HIS A 368 -3.95 -1.11 13.61
N TRP A 369 -3.64 -0.39 14.68
CA TRP A 369 -2.28 0.02 15.00
C TRP A 369 -1.92 -0.41 16.41
N THR A 370 -0.77 -1.07 16.53
CA THR A 370 -0.23 -1.51 17.80
C THR A 370 1.20 -0.98 17.95
N ASP A 371 1.43 -0.20 18.99
CA ASP A 371 2.75 0.22 19.46
C ASP A 371 2.79 0.13 20.99
N SER A 372 2.86 1.24 21.71
CA SER A 372 2.69 1.30 23.16
C SER A 372 1.25 1.01 23.62
N ALA A 373 0.30 1.05 22.70
CA ALA A 373 -1.11 0.75 22.95
C ALA A 373 -1.80 0.21 21.68
N ASP A 374 -2.90 -0.52 21.87
CA ASP A 374 -3.76 -0.97 20.77
C ASP A 374 -4.72 0.16 20.37
N THR A 375 -4.69 0.55 19.12
CA THR A 375 -5.54 1.60 18.55
C THR A 375 -6.30 1.09 17.33
N MET A 376 -7.58 1.37 17.25
CA MET A 376 -8.40 1.11 16.07
C MET A 376 -8.85 2.41 15.43
N VAL A 377 -8.60 2.57 14.15
CA VAL A 377 -9.11 3.70 13.33
C VAL A 377 -10.26 3.18 12.49
N VAL A 378 -11.45 3.71 12.75
CA VAL A 378 -12.69 3.29 12.10
C VAL A 378 -13.21 4.43 11.24
N THR A 379 -13.60 4.10 10.02
CA THR A 379 -14.26 5.06 9.12
C THR A 379 -15.56 4.44 8.62
N PHE A 380 -16.67 5.18 8.70
CA PHE A 380 -17.98 4.71 8.25
C PHE A 380 -18.90 5.88 7.85
N GLY A 381 -19.86 5.62 6.99
CA GLY A 381 -21.00 6.48 6.77
C GLY A 381 -22.08 6.20 7.82
N GLU A 382 -22.48 7.23 8.58
CA GLU A 382 -23.59 7.13 9.54
C GLU A 382 -24.88 7.56 8.87
N VAL A 383 -25.75 6.62 8.52
CA VAL A 383 -26.95 6.86 7.71
C VAL A 383 -28.19 6.59 8.59
N PRO A 384 -28.95 7.65 8.94
CA PRO A 384 -30.22 7.46 9.65
C PRO A 384 -31.19 6.61 8.83
N GLU A 385 -32.04 5.84 9.50
CA GLU A 385 -33.11 5.07 8.87
C GLU A 385 -34.01 5.98 8.01
N GLY A 386 -34.29 5.55 6.79
CA GLY A 386 -35.05 6.31 5.81
C GLY A 386 -34.25 7.35 5.01
N ALA A 387 -32.98 7.62 5.39
CA ALA A 387 -32.09 8.52 4.64
C ALA A 387 -31.30 7.75 3.57
N ARG A 388 -30.98 8.43 2.46
CA ARG A 388 -30.12 7.86 1.40
C ARG A 388 -28.62 7.91 1.74
N SER A 389 -28.23 8.94 2.48
CA SER A 389 -26.83 9.18 2.87
C SER A 389 -26.77 9.87 4.24
N GLY A 390 -25.58 9.94 4.81
CA GLY A 390 -25.29 10.62 6.06
C GLY A 390 -23.83 11.03 6.14
N PRO A 391 -23.40 11.68 7.23
CA PRO A 391 -22.02 12.09 7.41
C PRO A 391 -21.07 10.90 7.42
N VAL A 392 -19.89 11.09 6.85
CA VAL A 392 -18.80 10.12 7.00
C VAL A 392 -18.03 10.48 8.25
N LYS A 393 -17.98 9.56 9.20
CA LYS A 393 -17.29 9.74 10.48
C LYS A 393 -16.00 8.91 10.51
N ARG A 394 -15.01 9.45 11.20
CA ARG A 394 -13.80 8.71 11.59
C ARG A 394 -13.66 8.76 13.09
N GLN A 395 -13.54 7.56 13.69
CA GLN A 395 -13.34 7.40 15.12
C GLN A 395 -11.97 6.78 15.37
N TYR A 396 -11.31 7.23 16.43
CA TYR A 396 -10.10 6.62 16.96
C TYR A 396 -10.43 6.01 18.32
N TRP A 397 -10.23 4.71 18.41
CA TRP A 397 -10.49 3.92 19.59
C TRP A 397 -9.18 3.46 20.19
N LEU A 398 -9.12 3.42 21.52
CA LEU A 398 -8.00 2.92 22.28
C LEU A 398 -8.46 1.77 23.15
N ARG A 399 -7.67 0.71 23.23
CA ARG A 399 -7.95 -0.41 24.13
C ARG A 399 -7.51 -0.08 25.55
N GLN A 400 -8.46 -0.09 26.49
CA GLN A 400 -8.23 0.10 27.92
C GLN A 400 -8.64 -1.19 28.65
N GLY A 401 -7.66 -1.98 29.08
CA GLY A 401 -7.90 -3.32 29.58
C GLY A 401 -8.56 -4.22 28.52
N THR A 402 -9.77 -4.68 28.78
CA THR A 402 -10.54 -5.51 27.84
C THR A 402 -11.49 -4.71 26.94
N GLN A 403 -11.64 -3.40 27.21
CA GLN A 403 -12.64 -2.56 26.54
C GLN A 403 -11.98 -1.61 25.53
N TRP A 404 -12.70 -1.35 24.43
CA TRP A 404 -12.38 -0.30 23.48
C TRP A 404 -13.11 0.98 23.86
N LYS A 405 -12.39 2.12 23.85
CA LYS A 405 -12.92 3.45 24.16
C LYS A 405 -12.60 4.43 23.06
N ILE A 406 -13.58 5.22 22.65
CA ILE A 406 -13.41 6.29 21.67
C ILE A 406 -12.70 7.48 22.34
N PHE A 407 -11.54 7.88 21.87
CA PHE A 407 -10.85 9.08 22.33
C PHE A 407 -10.93 10.23 21.36
N PHE A 408 -11.34 9.98 20.11
CA PHE A 408 -11.59 11.01 19.11
C PHE A 408 -12.69 10.55 18.15
N GLU A 409 -13.56 11.48 17.77
CA GLU A 409 -14.51 11.34 16.67
C GLU A 409 -14.46 12.61 15.82
N GLY A 410 -14.54 12.47 14.51
CA GLY A 410 -14.57 13.58 13.56
C GLY A 410 -15.36 13.25 12.31
N VAL A 411 -15.92 14.30 11.66
CA VAL A 411 -16.58 14.19 10.36
C VAL A 411 -15.54 14.42 9.27
N ILE A 412 -15.54 13.54 8.26
CA ILE A 412 -14.66 13.64 7.10
C ILE A 412 -15.53 14.15 5.94
N GLY A 413 -15.41 15.44 5.63
CA GLY A 413 -16.17 16.09 4.57
C GLY A 413 -15.46 16.07 3.22
#